data_4eaaf3ac353351b56077d871d6141afb
#
_entry.id   4eaaf3ac353351b56077d871d6141afb
#
_cell.length_a   1.000
_cell.length_b   1.000
_cell.length_c   1.000
_cell.angle_alpha   90.00
_cell.angle_beta   90.00
_cell.angle_gamma   90.00
#
_symmetry.space_group_name_H-M   'P 1'
#
loop_
_entity.id
_entity.type
_entity.pdbx_description
1 polymer ?
#
loop_
_entity_poly.entity_id
_entity_poly.type
_entity_poly.pdbx_seq_one_letter_code
_entity_poly.pdbx_strand_id
1 'polypeptide(L)'
;MSPCATWHDNATTFVNKTILQTEAHGFFIDHVDTLYFAQRSKNQLLIWTNNSVNPIVKSNHNYSKYTTLFVSVDGSIYFNVDITGVIYKTYSYKNTTDFVIQFEDNCYGLFVDINNVLYCSMTNKHRVDSKSLDNNSSAVKIVAGTGTNGFASNQLHLPWGIFVNTNLELYIADANNHRIQLFKPNQLNGTTVAGNKTPNGLTLKFPTDVILDADGHLFIADNQHFRIIRANLHDYYCVAGCSNGPGSAAHQLNVTYSLRFDSQGNIYVADEWNKRTQKFVLATNTCSKFISNFYA
;
A
#
# COMPACT_ATOMS: atom_id res chain seq x y z
N MET A 1 16.15 12.66 19.76
CA MET A 1 15.95 11.51 18.87
C MET A 1 15.63 10.31 19.72
N SER A 2 14.43 9.93 19.79
CA SER A 2 14.08 8.61 20.33
C SER A 2 13.26 7.92 19.25
N PRO A 3 13.69 6.79 18.71
CA PRO A 3 12.79 5.95 17.95
C PRO A 3 11.80 5.41 18.98
N CYS A 4 10.65 6.06 19.03
CA CYS A 4 9.71 5.79 20.11
C CYS A 4 8.99 4.45 19.96
N ALA A 5 9.06 3.82 18.80
CA ALA A 5 8.42 2.53 18.56
C ALA A 5 9.41 1.54 17.98
N THR A 6 9.41 0.33 18.53
CA THR A 6 10.17 -0.80 18.00
C THR A 6 9.25 -1.99 17.81
N TRP A 7 9.59 -2.87 16.91
CA TRP A 7 8.86 -4.11 16.63
C TRP A 7 9.73 -5.30 16.95
N HIS A 8 9.09 -6.42 17.30
CA HIS A 8 9.81 -7.67 17.46
C HIS A 8 10.38 -8.14 16.13
N ASP A 9 11.64 -8.56 16.12
CA ASP A 9 12.33 -9.04 14.91
C ASP A 9 11.66 -10.26 14.29
N ASN A 10 11.13 -11.16 15.13
CA ASN A 10 10.46 -12.36 14.67
C ASN A 10 8.96 -12.11 14.47
N ALA A 11 8.53 -12.22 13.23
CA ALA A 11 7.13 -12.16 12.89
C ALA A 11 6.39 -13.46 13.18
N THR A 12 5.08 -13.34 13.32
CA THR A 12 4.16 -14.47 13.21
C THR A 12 3.54 -14.51 11.83
N THR A 13 3.43 -15.71 11.24
CA THR A 13 2.75 -15.87 9.96
C THR A 13 1.24 -15.82 10.18
N PHE A 14 0.60 -14.75 9.71
CA PHE A 14 -0.85 -14.57 9.83
C PHE A 14 -1.61 -15.37 8.76
N VAL A 15 -1.19 -15.26 7.50
CA VAL A 15 -1.71 -16.05 6.39
C VAL A 15 -0.56 -16.76 5.70
N ASN A 16 -0.68 -18.05 5.50
CA ASN A 16 0.37 -18.88 4.92
C ASN A 16 0.06 -19.33 3.48
N LYS A 17 1.01 -20.02 2.86
CA LYS A 17 0.93 -20.50 1.48
C LYS A 17 -0.24 -21.47 1.21
N THR A 18 -0.77 -22.16 2.21
CA THR A 18 -1.90 -23.09 2.02
C THR A 18 -3.20 -22.35 1.79
N ILE A 19 -3.33 -21.15 2.35
CA ILE A 19 -4.49 -20.27 2.21
C ILE A 19 -4.32 -19.38 0.97
N LEU A 20 -3.18 -18.68 0.85
CA LEU A 20 -2.94 -17.75 -0.26
C LEU A 20 -2.75 -18.48 -1.60
N GLN A 21 -2.09 -19.64 -1.62
CA GLN A 21 -1.75 -20.48 -2.78
C GLN A 21 -0.97 -19.76 -3.88
N THR A 22 -1.10 -18.43 -3.99
CA THR A 22 -0.40 -17.56 -4.95
C THR A 22 -0.09 -16.20 -4.34
N GLU A 23 0.40 -15.34 -5.17
CA GLU A 23 0.83 -13.97 -4.87
C GLU A 23 -0.26 -13.14 -4.20
N ALA A 24 0.07 -12.49 -3.09
CA ALA A 24 -0.79 -11.58 -2.34
C ALA A 24 -0.45 -10.12 -2.68
N HIS A 25 -0.77 -9.67 -3.90
CA HIS A 25 -0.48 -8.29 -4.30
C HIS A 25 -1.37 -7.28 -3.58
N GLY A 26 -2.66 -7.55 -3.46
CA GLY A 26 -3.64 -6.65 -2.85
C GLY A 26 -3.99 -7.10 -1.43
N PHE A 27 -3.57 -6.32 -0.45
CA PHE A 27 -3.88 -6.55 0.95
C PHE A 27 -4.18 -5.22 1.63
N PHE A 28 -5.18 -5.20 2.50
CA PHE A 28 -5.59 -4.03 3.26
C PHE A 28 -6.06 -4.43 4.67
N ILE A 29 -5.90 -3.52 5.63
CA ILE A 29 -6.48 -3.63 6.97
C ILE A 29 -7.28 -2.37 7.21
N ASP A 30 -8.54 -2.50 7.61
CA ASP A 30 -9.39 -1.36 7.94
C ASP A 30 -9.26 -0.93 9.41
N HIS A 31 -9.97 0.14 9.77
CA HIS A 31 -9.92 0.77 11.09
C HIS A 31 -10.51 -0.10 12.24
N VAL A 32 -11.15 -1.21 11.93
CA VAL A 32 -11.66 -2.20 12.89
C VAL A 32 -10.90 -3.51 12.84
N ASP A 33 -9.68 -3.48 12.27
CA ASP A 33 -8.78 -4.62 12.13
C ASP A 33 -9.36 -5.77 11.28
N THR A 34 -10.22 -5.44 10.32
CA THR A 34 -10.63 -6.40 9.31
C THR A 34 -9.57 -6.47 8.21
N LEU A 35 -9.10 -7.67 7.91
CA LEU A 35 -8.09 -7.91 6.88
C LEU A 35 -8.76 -8.34 5.58
N TYR A 36 -8.33 -7.75 4.48
CA TYR A 36 -8.82 -8.00 3.13
C TYR A 36 -7.68 -8.46 2.25
N PHE A 37 -7.87 -9.56 1.52
CA PHE A 37 -6.87 -10.11 0.61
C PHE A 37 -7.46 -10.36 -0.77
N ALA A 38 -6.85 -9.80 -1.78
CA ALA A 38 -7.15 -10.10 -3.17
C ALA A 38 -6.41 -11.38 -3.60
N GLN A 39 -7.11 -12.52 -3.61
CA GLN A 39 -6.54 -13.78 -4.06
C GLN A 39 -6.65 -13.94 -5.58
N ARG A 40 -5.63 -13.47 -6.28
CA ARG A 40 -5.58 -13.36 -7.74
C ARG A 40 -5.85 -14.68 -8.48
N SER A 41 -5.27 -15.79 -8.01
CA SER A 41 -5.37 -17.09 -8.69
C SER A 41 -6.74 -17.72 -8.67
N LYS A 42 -7.56 -17.39 -7.66
CA LYS A 42 -8.90 -17.95 -7.48
C LYS A 42 -10.01 -16.94 -7.76
N ASN A 43 -9.67 -15.72 -8.14
CA ASN A 43 -10.65 -14.63 -8.32
C ASN A 43 -11.53 -14.44 -7.08
N GLN A 44 -10.88 -14.40 -5.92
CA GLN A 44 -11.57 -14.32 -4.63
C GLN A 44 -11.04 -13.15 -3.81
N LEU A 45 -11.94 -12.52 -3.09
CA LEU A 45 -11.64 -11.62 -1.99
C LEU A 45 -11.84 -12.39 -0.69
N LEU A 46 -10.79 -12.51 0.11
CA LEU A 46 -10.81 -13.12 1.42
C LEU A 46 -10.90 -12.01 2.47
N ILE A 47 -11.82 -12.14 3.41
CA ILE A 47 -12.07 -11.14 4.46
C ILE A 47 -12.01 -11.82 5.82
N TRP A 48 -11.04 -11.43 6.66
CA TRP A 48 -10.96 -11.84 8.05
C TRP A 48 -11.45 -10.71 8.94
N THR A 49 -12.60 -10.89 9.55
CA THR A 49 -13.05 -10.01 10.64
C THR A 49 -12.24 -10.28 11.90
N ASN A 50 -12.14 -9.29 12.78
CA ASN A 50 -11.43 -9.41 14.04
C ASN A 50 -11.89 -10.68 14.80
N ASN A 51 -10.94 -11.49 15.28
CA ASN A 51 -11.15 -12.78 15.96
C ASN A 51 -11.72 -13.93 15.11
N SER A 52 -11.88 -13.82 13.81
CA SER A 52 -12.28 -14.94 12.96
C SER A 52 -11.09 -15.85 12.63
N VAL A 53 -11.26 -17.16 12.75
CA VAL A 53 -10.24 -18.15 12.35
C VAL A 53 -10.26 -18.34 10.83
N ASN A 54 -11.44 -18.30 10.23
CA ASN A 54 -11.65 -18.53 8.80
C ASN A 54 -12.13 -17.25 8.12
N PRO A 55 -11.68 -16.99 6.88
CA PRO A 55 -12.15 -15.83 6.13
C PRO A 55 -13.57 -16.02 5.59
N ILE A 56 -14.26 -14.92 5.45
CA ILE A 56 -15.39 -14.83 4.52
C ILE A 56 -14.80 -14.85 3.11
N VAL A 57 -15.28 -15.74 2.26
CA VAL A 57 -14.83 -15.87 0.87
C VAL A 57 -15.86 -15.23 -0.05
N LYS A 58 -15.45 -14.20 -0.78
CA LYS A 58 -16.27 -13.61 -1.85
C LYS A 58 -15.68 -14.02 -3.19
N SER A 59 -16.42 -14.79 -3.95
CA SER A 59 -16.07 -15.17 -5.30
C SER A 59 -16.94 -14.39 -6.29
N ASN A 60 -16.32 -13.73 -7.23
CA ASN A 60 -17.04 -13.17 -8.37
C ASN A 60 -16.52 -13.79 -9.65
N HIS A 61 -17.29 -14.71 -10.22
CA HIS A 61 -16.93 -15.47 -11.41
C HIS A 61 -16.87 -14.61 -12.69
N ASN A 62 -17.35 -13.36 -12.63
CA ASN A 62 -17.39 -12.46 -13.79
C ASN A 62 -16.09 -11.65 -13.95
N TYR A 63 -15.18 -11.69 -12.99
CA TYR A 63 -13.93 -10.92 -13.05
C TYR A 63 -12.75 -11.84 -12.83
N SER A 64 -11.74 -11.73 -13.67
CA SER A 64 -10.48 -12.43 -13.52
C SER A 64 -9.45 -11.54 -12.84
N LYS A 65 -8.69 -12.09 -11.88
CA LYS A 65 -7.47 -11.52 -11.30
C LYS A 65 -7.62 -10.16 -10.59
N TYR A 66 -8.12 -10.17 -9.37
CA TYR A 66 -7.94 -9.03 -8.45
C TYR A 66 -6.45 -8.69 -8.29
N THR A 67 -6.07 -7.42 -8.49
CA THR A 67 -4.66 -7.02 -8.43
C THR A 67 -4.34 -6.10 -7.26
N THR A 68 -5.17 -5.12 -6.99
CA THR A 68 -5.04 -4.23 -5.83
C THR A 68 -6.41 -3.94 -5.23
N LEU A 69 -6.45 -3.54 -3.97
CA LEU A 69 -7.67 -3.14 -3.29
C LEU A 69 -7.40 -2.02 -2.28
N PHE A 70 -8.44 -1.25 -2.01
CA PHE A 70 -8.51 -0.24 -0.96
C PHE A 70 -9.87 -0.33 -0.27
N VAL A 71 -9.91 -0.13 1.05
CA VAL A 71 -11.16 -0.08 1.81
C VAL A 71 -11.29 1.30 2.44
N SER A 72 -12.36 2.01 2.10
CA SER A 72 -12.66 3.31 2.67
C SER A 72 -13.32 3.20 4.04
N VAL A 73 -13.37 4.32 4.76
CA VAL A 73 -13.91 4.38 6.14
C VAL A 73 -15.38 3.92 6.22
N ASP A 74 -16.16 4.13 5.16
CA ASP A 74 -17.55 3.65 5.08
C ASP A 74 -17.69 2.14 4.82
N GLY A 75 -16.57 1.41 4.76
CA GLY A 75 -16.51 -0.02 4.46
C GLY A 75 -16.66 -0.35 2.97
N SER A 76 -16.58 0.64 2.08
CA SER A 76 -16.55 0.41 0.64
C SER A 76 -15.22 -0.21 0.24
N ILE A 77 -15.29 -1.33 -0.47
CA ILE A 77 -14.11 -2.06 -0.97
C ILE A 77 -13.97 -1.72 -2.46
N TYR A 78 -12.97 -0.93 -2.78
CA TYR A 78 -12.56 -0.63 -4.16
C TYR A 78 -11.49 -1.60 -4.58
N PHE A 79 -11.60 -2.14 -5.79
CA PHE A 79 -10.62 -3.10 -6.29
C PHE A 79 -10.48 -3.01 -7.80
N ASN A 80 -9.27 -3.29 -8.25
CA ASN A 80 -8.94 -3.40 -9.65
C ASN A 80 -8.99 -4.86 -10.09
N VAL A 81 -9.47 -5.09 -11.31
CA VAL A 81 -9.51 -6.41 -11.93
C VAL A 81 -8.75 -6.41 -13.24
N ASP A 82 -7.98 -7.47 -13.46
CA ASP A 82 -7.13 -7.64 -14.64
C ASP A 82 -6.15 -6.49 -14.89
N ILE A 83 -5.66 -6.43 -16.11
CA ILE A 83 -4.76 -5.39 -16.61
C ILE A 83 -5.52 -4.27 -17.34
N THR A 84 -6.83 -4.14 -17.09
CA THR A 84 -7.72 -3.27 -17.88
C THR A 84 -7.91 -1.88 -17.26
N GLY A 85 -7.44 -1.65 -16.05
CA GLY A 85 -7.67 -0.39 -15.33
C GLY A 85 -9.11 -0.18 -14.86
N VAL A 86 -9.95 -1.20 -14.90
CA VAL A 86 -11.34 -1.11 -14.45
C VAL A 86 -11.38 -1.24 -12.92
N ILE A 87 -12.01 -0.27 -12.28
CA ILE A 87 -12.25 -0.27 -10.85
C ILE A 87 -13.72 -0.57 -10.57
N TYR A 88 -13.92 -1.51 -9.68
CA TYR A 88 -15.22 -1.86 -9.11
C TYR A 88 -15.27 -1.51 -7.63
N LYS A 89 -16.51 -1.40 -7.13
CA LYS A 89 -16.82 -1.19 -5.71
C LYS A 89 -17.76 -2.29 -5.21
N THR A 90 -17.54 -2.77 -4.00
CA THR A 90 -18.44 -3.67 -3.28
C THR A 90 -18.40 -3.38 -1.79
N TYR A 91 -19.15 -4.14 -0.98
CA TYR A 91 -19.13 -4.12 0.48
C TYR A 91 -18.96 -5.55 1.00
N SER A 92 -18.44 -5.69 2.22
CA SER A 92 -18.27 -7.02 2.85
C SER A 92 -19.58 -7.82 2.93
N TYR A 93 -20.73 -7.15 3.13
CA TYR A 93 -22.04 -7.74 3.26
C TYR A 93 -22.84 -7.87 1.94
N LYS A 94 -22.39 -7.24 0.84
CA LYS A 94 -23.08 -7.30 -0.47
C LYS A 94 -22.49 -8.39 -1.35
N ASN A 95 -23.31 -9.02 -2.18
CA ASN A 95 -22.87 -9.97 -3.22
C ASN A 95 -22.83 -9.33 -4.62
N THR A 96 -23.12 -8.04 -4.72
CA THR A 96 -23.07 -7.26 -5.98
C THR A 96 -21.84 -6.37 -5.99
N THR A 97 -21.39 -6.07 -7.17
CA THR A 97 -20.31 -5.12 -7.44
C THR A 97 -20.79 -4.04 -8.39
N ASP A 98 -20.43 -2.82 -8.12
CA ASP A 98 -20.78 -1.67 -8.94
C ASP A 98 -19.54 -1.23 -9.73
N PHE A 99 -19.71 -0.93 -11.02
CA PHE A 99 -18.67 -0.29 -11.83
C PHE A 99 -18.44 1.13 -11.31
N VAL A 100 -17.18 1.52 -11.13
CA VAL A 100 -16.80 2.87 -10.69
C VAL A 100 -16.24 3.68 -11.84
N ILE A 101 -15.16 3.17 -12.45
CA ILE A 101 -14.43 3.85 -13.52
C ILE A 101 -13.52 2.86 -14.26
N GLN A 102 -13.12 3.24 -15.46
CA GLN A 102 -12.00 2.65 -16.17
C GLN A 102 -10.91 3.71 -16.39
N PHE A 103 -9.72 3.46 -15.87
CA PHE A 103 -8.50 4.20 -16.18
C PHE A 103 -7.85 3.66 -17.46
N GLU A 104 -6.87 4.38 -17.99
CA GLU A 104 -6.17 3.98 -19.23
C GLU A 104 -5.25 2.75 -19.07
N ASP A 105 -4.91 2.39 -17.83
CA ASP A 105 -4.04 1.26 -17.52
C ASP A 105 -4.36 0.73 -16.10
N ASN A 106 -3.77 -0.41 -15.78
CA ASN A 106 -3.91 -1.06 -14.48
C ASN A 106 -3.42 -0.19 -13.32
N CYS A 107 -4.17 -0.19 -12.21
CA CYS A 107 -3.79 0.47 -10.97
C CYS A 107 -2.97 -0.48 -10.09
N TYR A 108 -1.71 -0.20 -9.87
CA TYR A 108 -0.88 -0.93 -8.91
C TYR A 108 -0.97 -0.37 -7.49
N GLY A 109 -1.23 0.93 -7.35
CA GLY A 109 -1.66 1.57 -6.11
C GLY A 109 -3.06 2.17 -6.28
N LEU A 110 -3.91 1.95 -5.30
CA LEU A 110 -5.28 2.44 -5.25
C LEU A 110 -5.51 3.08 -3.89
N PHE A 111 -6.08 4.28 -3.87
CA PHE A 111 -6.38 5.01 -2.66
C PHE A 111 -7.63 5.87 -2.84
N VAL A 112 -8.43 6.04 -1.78
CA VAL A 112 -9.53 7.01 -1.75
C VAL A 112 -9.28 7.95 -0.57
N ASP A 113 -9.22 9.25 -0.82
CA ASP A 113 -8.96 10.26 0.20
C ASP A 113 -10.21 10.70 0.96
N ILE A 114 -10.03 11.58 1.94
CA ILE A 114 -11.12 12.11 2.80
C ILE A 114 -12.15 12.94 2.04
N ASN A 115 -11.82 13.41 0.84
CA ASN A 115 -12.73 14.15 -0.04
C ASN A 115 -13.36 13.24 -1.09
N ASN A 116 -13.36 11.93 -0.86
CA ASN A 116 -13.93 10.93 -1.75
C ASN A 116 -13.35 11.00 -3.18
N VAL A 117 -12.04 11.28 -3.28
CA VAL A 117 -11.29 11.26 -4.54
C VAL A 117 -10.51 9.94 -4.63
N LEU A 118 -10.73 9.21 -5.71
CA LEU A 118 -10.02 7.98 -6.03
C LEU A 118 -8.72 8.30 -6.77
N TYR A 119 -7.63 7.71 -6.33
CA TYR A 119 -6.30 7.80 -6.96
C TYR A 119 -5.87 6.44 -7.48
N CYS A 120 -5.26 6.41 -8.65
CA CYS A 120 -4.74 5.22 -9.32
C CYS A 120 -3.30 5.47 -9.81
N SER A 121 -2.33 4.70 -9.31
CA SER A 121 -0.98 4.70 -9.89
C SER A 121 -0.92 3.73 -11.06
N MET A 122 -0.73 4.27 -12.26
CA MET A 122 -0.60 3.51 -13.49
C MET A 122 0.88 3.30 -13.82
N THR A 123 1.40 2.14 -13.46
CA THR A 123 2.83 1.83 -13.54
C THR A 123 3.37 1.97 -14.95
N ASN A 124 2.69 1.41 -15.95
CA ASN A 124 3.15 1.48 -17.35
C ASN A 124 2.93 2.85 -18.01
N LYS A 125 2.09 3.69 -17.41
CA LYS A 125 1.87 5.08 -17.85
C LYS A 125 2.72 6.09 -17.10
N HIS A 126 3.53 5.66 -16.14
CA HIS A 126 4.46 6.50 -15.41
C HIS A 126 3.81 7.74 -14.77
N ARG A 127 2.57 7.58 -14.28
CA ARG A 127 1.78 8.66 -13.69
C ARG A 127 0.76 8.16 -12.67
N VAL A 128 0.22 9.09 -11.91
CA VAL A 128 -0.94 8.87 -11.03
C VAL A 128 -2.07 9.76 -11.52
N ASP A 129 -3.23 9.15 -11.74
CA ASP A 129 -4.47 9.85 -12.08
C ASP A 129 -5.43 9.82 -10.90
N SER A 130 -6.36 10.78 -10.86
CA SER A 130 -7.41 10.85 -9.85
C SER A 130 -8.78 11.13 -10.45
N LYS A 131 -9.82 10.74 -9.70
CA LYS A 131 -11.24 10.93 -10.06
C LYS A 131 -12.06 11.18 -8.80
N SER A 132 -12.84 12.28 -8.75
CA SER A 132 -13.85 12.47 -7.71
C SER A 132 -14.97 11.46 -7.86
N LEU A 133 -15.35 10.81 -6.77
CA LEU A 133 -16.44 9.82 -6.70
C LEU A 133 -17.80 10.47 -6.42
N ASP A 134 -17.84 11.70 -5.91
CA ASP A 134 -19.08 12.44 -5.61
C ASP A 134 -19.74 13.03 -6.85
N ASN A 135 -18.97 13.18 -7.93
CA ASN A 135 -19.45 13.79 -9.16
C ASN A 135 -19.15 12.91 -10.35
N ASN A 136 -20.17 12.22 -10.85
CA ASN A 136 -20.06 11.32 -12.01
C ASN A 136 -19.58 12.05 -13.28
N SER A 137 -19.76 13.36 -13.37
CA SER A 137 -19.33 14.18 -14.53
C SER A 137 -17.89 14.67 -14.43
N SER A 138 -17.21 14.51 -13.29
CA SER A 138 -15.82 14.96 -13.14
C SER A 138 -14.89 14.21 -14.10
N ALA A 139 -14.00 14.95 -14.76
CA ALA A 139 -12.97 14.35 -15.60
C ALA A 139 -11.89 13.69 -14.73
N VAL A 140 -11.23 12.68 -15.28
CA VAL A 140 -9.98 12.14 -14.73
C VAL A 140 -8.90 13.22 -14.83
N LYS A 141 -8.10 13.39 -13.77
CA LYS A 141 -7.01 14.37 -13.68
C LYS A 141 -5.69 13.66 -13.45
N ILE A 142 -4.65 14.06 -14.17
CA ILE A 142 -3.27 13.72 -13.84
C ILE A 142 -2.86 14.52 -12.62
N VAL A 143 -2.43 13.86 -11.55
CA VAL A 143 -2.02 14.51 -10.29
C VAL A 143 -0.52 14.36 -10.01
N ALA A 144 0.15 13.40 -10.66
CA ALA A 144 1.59 13.23 -10.59
C ALA A 144 2.12 12.47 -11.82
N GLY A 145 3.34 12.83 -12.25
CA GLY A 145 3.96 12.24 -13.44
C GLY A 145 3.49 12.89 -14.74
N THR A 146 4.26 12.70 -15.80
CA THR A 146 4.01 13.31 -17.13
C THR A 146 3.45 12.32 -18.16
N GLY A 147 3.39 11.03 -17.81
CA GLY A 147 3.08 9.94 -18.76
C GLY A 147 4.31 9.41 -19.48
N THR A 148 5.48 10.01 -19.28
CA THR A 148 6.77 9.51 -19.76
C THR A 148 7.70 9.23 -18.59
N ASN A 149 8.44 8.12 -18.65
CA ASN A 149 9.39 7.78 -17.60
C ASN A 149 10.52 8.80 -17.51
N GLY A 150 10.99 9.07 -16.30
CA GLY A 150 12.09 9.98 -16.05
C GLY A 150 12.33 10.24 -14.57
N PHE A 151 13.39 10.98 -14.27
CA PHE A 151 13.85 11.27 -12.91
C PHE A 151 13.63 12.73 -12.47
N ALA A 152 13.06 13.57 -13.33
CA ALA A 152 12.75 14.97 -12.99
C ALA A 152 11.71 15.03 -11.84
N SER A 153 11.55 16.22 -11.23
CA SER A 153 10.61 16.40 -10.12
C SER A 153 9.15 16.15 -10.51
N ASN A 154 8.81 16.38 -11.78
CA ASN A 154 7.48 16.13 -12.35
C ASN A 154 7.35 14.78 -13.07
N GLN A 155 8.38 13.94 -13.07
CA GLN A 155 8.38 12.64 -13.72
C GLN A 155 8.40 11.51 -12.72
N LEU A 156 7.85 10.36 -13.11
CA LEU A 156 7.87 9.09 -12.39
C LEU A 156 8.40 7.98 -13.30
N HIS A 157 8.84 6.88 -12.70
CA HIS A 157 9.25 5.69 -13.43
C HIS A 157 8.74 4.43 -12.74
N LEU A 158 7.73 3.77 -13.32
CA LEU A 158 7.01 2.64 -12.75
C LEU A 158 6.51 2.93 -11.32
N PRO A 159 5.61 3.92 -11.10
CA PRO A 159 5.03 4.17 -9.79
C PRO A 159 4.19 2.97 -9.35
N TRP A 160 4.31 2.60 -8.05
CA TRP A 160 3.59 1.48 -7.45
C TRP A 160 2.61 1.96 -6.37
N GLY A 161 2.85 1.60 -5.11
CA GLY A 161 1.99 1.97 -3.99
C GLY A 161 1.91 3.48 -3.79
N ILE A 162 0.76 3.94 -3.36
CA ILE A 162 0.47 5.34 -3.08
C ILE A 162 -0.25 5.49 -1.74
N PHE A 163 -0.04 6.63 -1.11
CA PHE A 163 -0.72 7.02 0.12
C PHE A 163 -1.08 8.52 0.05
N VAL A 164 -2.28 8.89 0.47
CA VAL A 164 -2.69 10.29 0.58
C VAL A 164 -3.00 10.59 2.05
N ASN A 165 -2.35 11.61 2.61
CA ASN A 165 -2.58 12.00 3.99
C ASN A 165 -3.79 12.97 4.12
N THR A 166 -4.14 13.34 5.34
CA THR A 166 -5.26 14.28 5.64
C THR A 166 -5.05 15.68 5.09
N ASN A 167 -3.82 16.08 4.77
CA ASN A 167 -3.50 17.33 4.08
C ASN A 167 -3.62 17.21 2.55
N LEU A 168 -4.11 16.06 2.04
CA LEU A 168 -4.20 15.72 0.62
C LEU A 168 -2.82 15.66 -0.08
N GLU A 169 -1.77 15.43 0.69
CA GLU A 169 -0.43 15.24 0.16
C GLU A 169 -0.27 13.79 -0.32
N LEU A 170 0.10 13.62 -1.59
CA LEU A 170 0.24 12.33 -2.25
C LEU A 170 1.68 11.83 -2.19
N TYR A 171 1.89 10.71 -1.50
CA TYR A 171 3.16 9.99 -1.43
C TYR A 171 3.13 8.83 -2.44
N ILE A 172 4.21 8.68 -3.21
CA ILE A 172 4.31 7.70 -4.30
C ILE A 172 5.60 6.91 -4.17
N ALA A 173 5.50 5.60 -4.17
CA ALA A 173 6.63 4.71 -4.38
C ALA A 173 7.02 4.75 -5.87
N ASP A 174 8.00 5.61 -6.21
CA ASP A 174 8.56 5.79 -7.55
C ASP A 174 9.63 4.73 -7.78
N ALA A 175 9.15 3.50 -8.03
CA ALA A 175 9.87 2.26 -7.79
C ALA A 175 11.18 2.18 -8.59
N ASN A 176 11.13 2.43 -9.88
CA ASN A 176 12.33 2.30 -10.74
C ASN A 176 13.26 3.50 -10.64
N ASN A 177 12.85 4.58 -9.97
CA ASN A 177 13.71 5.70 -9.57
C ASN A 177 14.27 5.52 -8.14
N HIS A 178 13.92 4.44 -7.45
CA HIS A 178 14.44 4.09 -6.11
C HIS A 178 14.21 5.19 -5.06
N ARG A 179 13.02 5.81 -5.09
CA ARG A 179 12.67 6.94 -4.22
C ARG A 179 11.19 6.95 -3.82
N ILE A 180 10.87 7.70 -2.77
CA ILE A 180 9.50 8.12 -2.45
C ILE A 180 9.37 9.59 -2.83
N GLN A 181 8.38 9.90 -3.66
CA GLN A 181 8.02 11.26 -4.08
C GLN A 181 6.79 11.75 -3.35
N LEU A 182 6.83 12.99 -2.89
CA LEU A 182 5.72 13.72 -2.32
C LEU A 182 5.22 14.77 -3.31
N PHE A 183 3.94 14.73 -3.66
CA PHE A 183 3.25 15.76 -4.43
C PHE A 183 2.24 16.47 -3.52
N LYS A 184 2.35 17.79 -3.40
CA LYS A 184 1.36 18.60 -2.68
C LYS A 184 0.14 18.86 -3.55
N PRO A 185 -1.03 19.15 -2.96
CA PRO A 185 -2.25 19.46 -3.72
C PRO A 185 -2.00 20.52 -4.79
N ASN A 186 -2.48 20.26 -6.00
CA ASN A 186 -2.37 21.13 -7.17
C ASN A 186 -0.93 21.45 -7.63
N GLN A 187 0.07 20.70 -7.18
CA GLN A 187 1.46 20.82 -7.64
C GLN A 187 1.86 19.60 -8.47
N LEU A 188 2.38 19.84 -9.67
CA LEU A 188 2.87 18.79 -10.56
C LEU A 188 4.36 18.50 -10.38
N ASN A 189 5.07 19.24 -9.54
CA ASN A 189 6.45 19.00 -9.17
C ASN A 189 6.51 18.35 -7.79
N GLY A 190 7.01 17.12 -7.73
CA GLY A 190 7.20 16.39 -6.49
C GLY A 190 8.54 16.71 -5.82
N THR A 191 8.59 16.37 -4.53
CA THR A 191 9.80 16.45 -3.71
C THR A 191 10.21 15.04 -3.30
N THR A 192 11.48 14.67 -3.44
CA THR A 192 11.98 13.40 -2.93
C THR A 192 12.09 13.46 -1.41
N VAL A 193 11.32 12.58 -0.72
CA VAL A 193 11.26 12.53 0.76
C VAL A 193 11.97 11.32 1.35
N ALA A 194 12.25 10.29 0.54
CA ALA A 194 13.08 9.14 0.92
C ALA A 194 13.77 8.53 -0.31
N GLY A 195 14.94 7.93 -0.11
CA GLY A 195 15.73 7.29 -1.17
C GLY A 195 16.85 8.17 -1.69
N ASN A 196 17.30 7.89 -2.91
CA ASN A 196 18.45 8.58 -3.52
C ASN A 196 18.33 10.12 -3.47
N LYS A 197 19.38 10.78 -3.02
CA LYS A 197 19.50 12.24 -2.85
C LYS A 197 18.82 12.81 -1.60
N THR A 198 18.33 12.01 -0.67
CA THR A 198 17.89 12.53 0.62
C THR A 198 19.07 12.77 1.56
N PRO A 199 19.02 13.80 2.43
CA PRO A 199 20.14 14.17 3.31
C PRO A 199 20.54 13.06 4.29
N ASN A 200 19.63 12.18 4.68
CA ASN A 200 19.87 11.08 5.61
C ASN A 200 20.67 9.91 5.01
N GLY A 201 21.01 9.95 3.71
CA GLY A 201 21.78 8.89 3.05
C GLY A 201 21.04 7.58 2.83
N LEU A 202 19.72 7.55 3.03
CA LEU A 202 18.90 6.36 2.78
C LEU A 202 18.98 5.95 1.32
N THR A 203 19.35 4.69 1.06
CA THR A 203 19.24 4.07 -0.26
C THR A 203 18.08 3.11 -0.27
N LEU A 204 17.19 3.28 -1.23
CA LEU A 204 16.10 2.36 -1.53
C LEU A 204 16.40 1.57 -2.80
N LYS A 205 15.77 0.39 -2.94
CA LYS A 205 15.87 -0.41 -4.15
C LYS A 205 14.51 -0.97 -4.52
N PHE A 206 13.91 -0.37 -5.55
CA PHE A 206 12.57 -0.70 -6.04
C PHE A 206 11.51 -0.69 -4.91
N PRO A 207 11.27 0.47 -4.24
CA PRO A 207 10.21 0.57 -3.23
C PRO A 207 8.84 0.32 -3.88
N THR A 208 8.01 -0.49 -3.24
CA THR A 208 6.71 -0.91 -3.79
C THR A 208 5.52 -0.37 -3.03
N ASP A 209 5.69 0.06 -1.79
CA ASP A 209 4.60 0.65 -1.02
C ASP A 209 5.13 1.68 -0.02
N VAL A 210 4.29 2.62 0.35
CA VAL A 210 4.56 3.64 1.35
C VAL A 210 3.28 3.95 2.12
N ILE A 211 3.39 4.01 3.44
CA ILE A 211 2.35 4.50 4.34
C ILE A 211 2.97 5.43 5.39
N LEU A 212 2.16 6.22 6.07
CA LEU A 212 2.60 7.09 7.15
C LEU A 212 2.04 6.63 8.49
N ASP A 213 2.82 6.84 9.58
CA ASP A 213 2.28 6.79 10.93
C ASP A 213 1.64 8.14 11.31
N ALA A 214 1.02 8.20 12.50
CA ALA A 214 0.35 9.41 13.00
C ALA A 214 1.31 10.59 13.23
N ASP A 215 2.61 10.34 13.36
CA ASP A 215 3.65 11.36 13.52
C ASP A 215 4.25 11.80 12.18
N GLY A 216 3.76 11.24 11.05
CA GLY A 216 4.20 11.55 9.70
C GLY A 216 5.50 10.86 9.27
N HIS A 217 5.94 9.82 9.98
CA HIS A 217 7.07 9.03 9.52
C HIS A 217 6.63 8.08 8.39
N LEU A 218 7.48 7.97 7.38
CA LEU A 218 7.29 7.06 6.27
C LEU A 218 7.61 5.62 6.69
N PHE A 219 6.74 4.69 6.34
CA PHE A 219 7.04 3.26 6.35
C PHE A 219 7.04 2.77 4.92
N ILE A 220 8.14 2.17 4.49
CA ILE A 220 8.44 1.91 3.09
C ILE A 220 8.74 0.42 2.91
N ALA A 221 8.03 -0.24 1.99
CA ALA A 221 8.40 -1.56 1.51
C ALA A 221 9.57 -1.44 0.53
N ASP A 222 10.79 -1.62 1.02
CA ASP A 222 12.03 -1.56 0.25
C ASP A 222 12.30 -2.94 -0.39
N ASN A 223 11.55 -3.21 -1.44
CA ASN A 223 11.27 -4.53 -2.01
C ASN A 223 12.52 -5.33 -2.33
N GLN A 224 13.47 -4.78 -3.10
CA GLN A 224 14.69 -5.48 -3.52
C GLN A 224 15.83 -5.41 -2.49
N HIS A 225 15.62 -4.75 -1.34
CA HIS A 225 16.41 -4.91 -0.14
C HIS A 225 15.74 -5.84 0.89
N PHE A 226 14.53 -6.37 0.57
CA PHE A 226 13.82 -7.37 1.38
C PHE A 226 13.50 -6.91 2.80
N ARG A 227 13.16 -5.62 2.97
CA ARG A 227 13.00 -5.00 4.29
C ARG A 227 11.90 -3.95 4.32
N ILE A 228 11.45 -3.61 5.52
CA ILE A 228 10.62 -2.45 5.80
C ILE A 228 11.47 -1.40 6.49
N ILE A 229 11.46 -0.19 5.98
CA ILE A 229 12.16 0.97 6.52
C ILE A 229 11.16 1.95 7.11
N ARG A 230 11.41 2.44 8.33
CA ARG A 230 10.84 3.67 8.85
C ARG A 230 11.79 4.82 8.57
N ALA A 231 11.31 5.90 7.98
CA ALA A 231 12.15 7.03 7.60
C ALA A 231 11.48 8.38 7.85
N ASN A 232 12.31 9.40 8.06
CA ASN A 232 11.99 10.81 7.94
C ASN A 232 13.12 11.52 7.18
N LEU A 233 13.10 12.85 7.11
CA LEU A 233 14.13 13.61 6.39
C LEU A 233 15.54 13.50 7.01
N HIS A 234 15.64 13.16 8.29
CA HIS A 234 16.91 13.19 9.05
C HIS A 234 17.43 11.79 9.34
N ASP A 235 16.55 10.85 9.64
CA ASP A 235 16.90 9.51 10.12
C ASP A 235 16.11 8.44 9.40
N TYR A 236 16.63 7.22 9.45
CA TYR A 236 15.91 6.01 9.04
C TYR A 236 16.34 4.81 9.86
N TYR A 237 15.44 3.85 10.01
CA TYR A 237 15.72 2.56 10.68
C TYR A 237 15.09 1.43 9.89
N CYS A 238 15.75 0.28 9.92
CA CYS A 238 15.13 -0.94 9.48
C CYS A 238 14.18 -1.46 10.57
N VAL A 239 12.94 -1.76 10.20
CA VAL A 239 11.87 -2.17 11.13
C VAL A 239 11.59 -3.67 11.03
N ALA A 240 11.67 -4.24 9.85
CA ALA A 240 11.42 -5.65 9.57
C ALA A 240 12.25 -6.13 8.40
N GLY A 241 12.63 -7.41 8.39
CA GLY A 241 13.50 -7.95 7.35
C GLY A 241 14.93 -7.41 7.39
N CYS A 242 15.42 -7.03 8.57
CA CYS A 242 16.71 -6.34 8.74
C CYS A 242 17.93 -7.26 8.59
N SER A 243 17.72 -8.52 8.29
CA SER A 243 18.79 -9.46 7.95
C SER A 243 19.38 -9.14 6.56
N ASN A 244 20.67 -9.39 6.39
CA ASN A 244 21.34 -9.16 5.13
C ASN A 244 20.91 -10.20 4.08
N GLY A 245 19.81 -9.94 3.38
CA GLY A 245 19.34 -10.74 2.26
C GLY A 245 17.97 -11.40 2.43
N PRO A 246 17.43 -11.95 1.35
CA PRO A 246 16.12 -12.58 1.34
C PRO A 246 16.14 -13.92 2.09
N GLY A 247 14.99 -14.30 2.64
CA GLY A 247 14.85 -15.61 3.27
C GLY A 247 13.42 -15.88 3.78
N SER A 248 13.21 -17.09 4.31
CA SER A 248 11.91 -17.57 4.77
C SER A 248 11.80 -17.71 6.30
N ALA A 249 12.85 -17.41 7.07
CA ALA A 249 12.79 -17.40 8.52
C ALA A 249 11.81 -16.34 9.04
N ALA A 250 11.45 -16.40 10.33
CA ALA A 250 10.48 -15.48 10.94
C ALA A 250 10.92 -14.01 10.90
N HIS A 251 12.22 -13.74 10.94
CA HIS A 251 12.83 -12.41 10.87
C HIS A 251 13.21 -11.97 9.45
N GLN A 252 12.98 -12.81 8.44
CA GLN A 252 13.35 -12.56 7.05
C GLN A 252 12.12 -12.28 6.19
N LEU A 253 12.33 -11.51 5.13
CA LEU A 253 11.35 -11.22 4.08
C LEU A 253 11.95 -11.57 2.71
N ASN A 254 11.08 -11.75 1.71
CA ASN A 254 11.50 -11.99 0.34
C ASN A 254 10.48 -11.40 -0.64
N VAL A 255 10.85 -10.29 -1.26
CA VAL A 255 10.00 -9.51 -2.19
C VAL A 255 8.71 -9.05 -1.53
N THR A 256 8.76 -7.89 -0.91
CA THR A 256 7.63 -7.27 -0.22
C THR A 256 6.84 -6.37 -1.18
N TYR A 257 5.51 -6.50 -1.23
CA TYR A 257 4.70 -5.65 -2.11
C TYR A 257 3.87 -4.62 -1.38
N SER A 258 3.34 -4.94 -0.22
CA SER A 258 2.47 -4.05 0.53
C SER A 258 2.70 -4.19 2.02
N LEU A 259 2.45 -3.11 2.75
CA LEU A 259 2.48 -3.09 4.22
C LEU A 259 1.28 -2.31 4.76
N ARG A 260 0.76 -2.74 5.92
CA ARG A 260 -0.33 -2.05 6.62
C ARG A 260 -0.13 -2.17 8.13
N PHE A 261 -0.71 -1.20 8.86
CA PHE A 261 -0.82 -1.29 10.32
C PHE A 261 -2.18 -1.85 10.72
N ASP A 262 -2.24 -2.52 11.86
CA ASP A 262 -3.48 -2.67 12.60
C ASP A 262 -3.67 -1.54 13.63
N SER A 263 -4.81 -1.50 14.31
CA SER A 263 -5.15 -0.46 15.31
C SER A 263 -4.18 -0.44 16.52
N GLN A 264 -3.43 -1.52 16.72
CA GLN A 264 -2.44 -1.65 17.79
C GLN A 264 -1.04 -1.24 17.35
N GLY A 265 -0.85 -0.87 16.08
CA GLY A 265 0.44 -0.49 15.51
C GLY A 265 1.32 -1.67 15.12
N ASN A 266 0.77 -2.88 15.04
CA ASN A 266 1.50 -4.01 14.48
C ASN A 266 1.61 -3.83 12.95
N ILE A 267 2.75 -4.23 12.39
CA ILE A 267 3.00 -4.14 10.95
C ILE A 267 2.70 -5.49 10.30
N TYR A 268 1.83 -5.46 9.30
CA TYR A 268 1.61 -6.60 8.43
C TYR A 268 2.30 -6.36 7.10
N VAL A 269 2.99 -7.36 6.59
CA VAL A 269 3.78 -7.30 5.36
C VAL A 269 3.37 -8.45 4.43
N ALA A 270 3.02 -8.11 3.19
CA ALA A 270 2.85 -9.08 2.13
C ALA A 270 4.24 -9.57 1.66
N ASP A 271 4.64 -10.74 2.14
CA ASP A 271 5.92 -11.41 1.87
C ASP A 271 5.72 -12.43 0.72
N GLU A 272 5.68 -11.88 -0.50
CA GLU A 272 5.08 -12.53 -1.65
C GLU A 272 5.80 -13.78 -2.11
N TRP A 273 7.11 -13.72 -2.29
CA TRP A 273 7.84 -14.90 -2.76
C TRP A 273 7.83 -16.04 -1.74
N ASN A 274 7.63 -15.73 -0.47
CA ASN A 274 7.37 -16.72 0.56
C ASN A 274 5.88 -17.13 0.64
N LYS A 275 4.99 -16.50 -0.15
CA LYS A 275 3.54 -16.77 -0.20
C LYS A 275 2.90 -16.70 1.19
N ARG A 276 3.21 -15.65 1.94
CA ARG A 276 2.71 -15.45 3.30
C ARG A 276 2.49 -13.97 3.60
N THR A 277 1.67 -13.71 4.62
CA THR A 277 1.60 -12.41 5.27
C THR A 277 2.20 -12.53 6.66
N GLN A 278 3.19 -11.71 6.94
CA GLN A 278 3.89 -11.68 8.21
C GLN A 278 3.37 -10.53 9.08
N LYS A 279 3.12 -10.82 10.37
CA LYS A 279 2.77 -9.82 11.38
C LYS A 279 3.96 -9.60 12.31
N PHE A 280 4.51 -8.39 12.31
CA PHE A 280 5.52 -7.92 13.26
C PHE A 280 4.81 -7.18 14.39
N VAL A 281 4.91 -7.71 15.60
CA VAL A 281 4.21 -7.16 16.75
C VAL A 281 4.99 -5.96 17.30
N LEU A 282 4.27 -4.89 17.61
CA LEU A 282 4.82 -3.72 18.27
C LEU A 282 5.35 -4.10 19.65
N ALA A 283 6.66 -3.96 19.88
CA ALA A 283 7.32 -4.37 21.12
C ALA A 283 7.27 -3.27 22.19
N THR A 284 7.55 -2.03 21.80
CA THR A 284 7.49 -0.87 22.68
C THR A 284 6.80 0.29 21.97
N ASN A 285 5.90 0.94 22.67
CA ASN A 285 5.29 2.18 22.25
C ASN A 285 5.48 3.22 23.33
N THR A 286 6.66 3.85 23.37
CA THR A 286 6.95 4.95 24.28
C THR A 286 6.45 6.30 23.75
N CYS A 287 5.94 6.32 22.51
CA CYS A 287 5.26 7.45 21.92
C CYS A 287 3.77 7.39 22.24
N SER A 288 3.25 8.40 22.87
CA SER A 288 1.90 8.48 23.40
C SER A 288 0.78 8.66 22.39
N LYS A 289 0.95 8.32 21.11
CA LYS A 289 -0.10 8.46 20.08
C LYS A 289 0.07 7.47 18.92
N PHE A 290 -0.20 6.20 19.13
CA PHE A 290 -0.62 5.30 18.05
C PHE A 290 -2.15 5.24 17.93
N ILE A 291 -2.84 6.35 18.08
CA ILE A 291 -4.30 6.33 18.07
C ILE A 291 -4.80 7.00 16.79
N SER A 292 -5.43 6.17 15.96
CA SER A 292 -6.62 6.47 15.15
C SER A 292 -6.56 7.46 13.96
N ASN A 293 -5.42 7.91 13.47
CA ASN A 293 -5.40 8.78 12.29
C ASN A 293 -4.88 8.08 11.00
N PHE A 294 -4.93 6.75 10.95
CA PHE A 294 -4.58 6.00 9.75
C PHE A 294 -5.68 6.00 8.69
N TYR A 295 -6.85 6.55 9.02
CA TYR A 295 -8.02 6.58 8.17
C TYR A 295 -8.45 8.02 7.96
N ALA A 296 -7.97 8.58 6.87
CA ALA A 296 -8.60 9.75 6.29
C ALA A 296 -9.60 9.30 5.23
#